data_45862e0b0ef046ede54cd16e5fc23d9f
#
_entry.id   45862e0b0ef046ede54cd16e5fc23d9f
#
_cell.length_a   1.000
_cell.length_b   1.000
_cell.length_c   1.000
_cell.angle_alpha   90.00
_cell.angle_beta   90.00
_cell.angle_gamma   90.00
#
_symmetry.space_group_name_H-M   'P 1'
#
loop_
_entity.id
_entity.type
_entity.pdbx_description
1 polymer ?
#
loop_
_entity_poly.entity_id
_entity_poly.type
_entity_poly.pdbx_seq_one_letter_code
_entity_poly.pdbx_strand_id
1 'polypeptide(L)'
;GLTVTVRGFQEPYSFDGYDLVIMGPGPGNPTEIGQPKIGHLHLAIRSLLSERRPFLAVCLSHQVLSLCLGLDLQRRQEPNQGVQKQIDLFGAAERVGFYNTFAARALQDRIEIPEVGPIEISRDRETGEVHALRGPRFASMQFHPESVLTREGPRIIADLLRHALVERRP
;
A
#
# COMPACT_ATOMS: atom_id res chain seq x y z
N GLY A 1 16.36 -7.40 17.95
CA GLY A 1 15.30 -6.39 18.04
C GLY A 1 15.32 -5.48 16.81
N LEU A 2 14.23 -4.75 16.56
CA LEU A 2 14.13 -3.75 15.50
C LEU A 2 14.41 -2.37 16.09
N THR A 3 15.20 -1.55 15.40
CA THR A 3 15.30 -0.13 15.69
C THR A 3 14.31 0.60 14.79
N VAL A 4 13.37 1.34 15.40
CA VAL A 4 12.31 2.05 14.67
C VAL A 4 12.48 3.55 14.84
N THR A 5 12.52 4.29 13.73
CA THR A 5 12.46 5.75 13.71
C THR A 5 11.11 6.18 13.13
N VAL A 6 10.35 6.98 13.87
CA VAL A 6 9.07 7.54 13.42
C VAL A 6 9.28 9.00 13.05
N ARG A 7 8.81 9.41 11.89
CA ARG A 7 8.89 10.79 11.40
C ARG A 7 7.55 11.27 10.87
N GLY A 8 7.25 12.55 11.09
CA GLY A 8 6.15 13.21 10.40
C GLY A 8 6.51 13.41 8.92
N PHE A 9 5.53 13.22 8.03
CA PHE A 9 5.76 13.35 6.59
C PHE A 9 6.22 14.78 6.15
N GLN A 10 6.07 15.77 7.00
CA GLN A 10 6.55 17.16 6.77
C GLN A 10 8.00 17.36 7.17
N GLU A 11 8.58 16.42 7.90
CA GLU A 11 9.97 16.53 8.34
C GLU A 11 10.90 16.15 7.18
N PRO A 12 12.04 16.87 7.01
CA PRO A 12 13.07 16.44 6.08
C PRO A 12 13.51 15.00 6.40
N TYR A 13 13.57 14.15 5.41
CA TYR A 13 14.00 12.78 5.60
C TYR A 13 14.91 12.29 4.47
N SER A 14 15.76 11.32 4.80
CA SER A 14 16.45 10.46 3.86
C SER A 14 16.04 9.02 4.15
N PHE A 15 16.00 8.19 3.13
CA PHE A 15 15.81 6.76 3.29
C PHE A 15 17.11 6.00 3.54
N ASP A 16 18.26 6.70 3.55
CA ASP A 16 19.56 6.09 3.76
C ASP A 16 19.70 5.52 5.17
N GLY A 17 20.30 4.35 5.26
CA GLY A 17 20.53 3.66 6.53
C GLY A 17 19.32 2.91 7.09
N TYR A 18 18.19 2.88 6.35
CA TYR A 18 17.04 2.06 6.72
C TYR A 18 16.91 0.83 5.82
N ASP A 19 16.71 -0.33 6.43
CA ASP A 19 16.49 -1.59 5.72
C ASP A 19 15.09 -1.66 5.11
N LEU A 20 14.12 -0.95 5.69
CA LEU A 20 12.74 -0.94 5.29
C LEU A 20 12.09 0.41 5.63
N VAL A 21 11.22 0.88 4.76
CA VAL A 21 10.38 2.07 4.99
C VAL A 21 8.92 1.66 5.09
N ILE A 22 8.21 2.16 6.10
CA ILE A 22 6.75 2.00 6.21
C ILE A 22 6.10 3.36 5.97
N MET A 23 5.35 3.46 4.88
CA MET A 23 4.55 4.62 4.54
C MET A 23 3.15 4.45 5.14
N GLY A 24 2.86 5.22 6.17
CA GLY A 24 1.66 5.05 7.00
C GLY A 24 0.36 5.54 6.37
N PRO A 25 -0.76 5.25 7.06
CA PRO A 25 -2.06 5.81 6.71
C PRO A 25 -2.16 7.30 7.07
N GLY A 26 -3.25 7.93 6.65
CA GLY A 26 -3.56 9.30 7.04
C GLY A 26 -4.72 9.88 6.24
N PRO A 27 -5.23 11.04 6.67
CA PRO A 27 -6.28 11.74 5.94
C PRO A 27 -5.72 12.47 4.72
N GLY A 28 -6.54 12.62 3.69
CA GLY A 28 -6.23 13.38 2.49
C GLY A 28 -6.86 12.79 1.23
N ASN A 29 -6.90 13.59 0.19
CA ASN A 29 -7.29 13.13 -1.13
C ASN A 29 -6.02 12.78 -1.93
N PRO A 30 -5.79 11.50 -2.26
CA PRO A 30 -4.56 11.04 -2.91
C PRO A 30 -4.36 11.63 -4.32
N THR A 31 -5.40 12.21 -4.93
CA THR A 31 -5.32 12.84 -6.26
C THR A 31 -4.89 14.31 -6.22
N GLU A 32 -4.93 14.94 -5.06
CA GLU A 32 -4.58 16.36 -4.89
C GLU A 32 -3.07 16.57 -4.71
N ILE A 33 -2.30 16.28 -5.76
CA ILE A 33 -0.82 16.36 -5.76
C ILE A 33 -0.31 17.76 -5.39
N GLY A 34 -1.10 18.80 -5.63
CA GLY A 34 -0.76 20.18 -5.24
C GLY A 34 -0.76 20.45 -3.73
N GLN A 35 -1.38 19.59 -2.95
CA GLN A 35 -1.29 19.67 -1.49
C GLN A 35 0.08 19.16 -1.03
N PRO A 36 0.82 19.90 -0.15
CA PRO A 36 2.18 19.57 0.25
C PRO A 36 2.33 18.13 0.75
N LYS A 37 1.42 17.66 1.59
CA LYS A 37 1.41 16.29 2.12
C LYS A 37 1.32 15.25 1.01
N ILE A 38 0.38 15.42 0.11
CA ILE A 38 0.13 14.45 -0.97
C ILE A 38 1.28 14.48 -1.97
N GLY A 39 1.76 15.68 -2.34
CA GLY A 39 2.94 15.83 -3.19
C GLY A 39 4.17 15.14 -2.60
N HIS A 40 4.44 15.30 -1.32
CA HIS A 40 5.55 14.62 -0.63
C HIS A 40 5.39 13.09 -0.66
N LEU A 41 4.18 12.56 -0.43
CA LEU A 41 3.94 11.12 -0.51
C LEU A 41 4.20 10.58 -1.93
N HIS A 42 3.76 11.29 -2.96
CA HIS A 42 4.05 10.91 -4.35
C HIS A 42 5.55 10.88 -4.65
N LEU A 43 6.29 11.92 -4.24
CA LEU A 43 7.74 11.99 -4.43
C LEU A 43 8.46 10.88 -3.68
N ALA A 44 8.09 10.64 -2.42
CA ALA A 44 8.67 9.59 -1.59
C ALA A 44 8.46 8.20 -2.19
N ILE A 45 7.24 7.88 -2.61
CA ILE A 45 6.92 6.57 -3.20
C ILE A 45 7.64 6.39 -4.54
N ARG A 46 7.71 7.41 -5.38
CA ARG A 46 8.48 7.36 -6.64
C ARG A 46 9.97 7.12 -6.40
N SER A 47 10.57 7.78 -5.40
CA SER A 47 11.95 7.55 -5.00
C SER A 47 12.17 6.11 -4.53
N LEU A 48 11.31 5.59 -3.65
CA LEU A 48 11.38 4.21 -3.18
C LEU A 48 11.30 3.18 -4.31
N LEU A 49 10.42 3.40 -5.29
CA LEU A 49 10.28 2.55 -6.47
C LEU A 49 11.53 2.62 -7.36
N SER A 50 12.01 3.83 -7.69
CA SER A 50 13.16 4.03 -8.58
C SER A 50 14.47 3.51 -7.99
N GLU A 51 14.65 3.67 -6.67
CA GLU A 51 15.83 3.19 -5.94
C GLU A 51 15.71 1.72 -5.53
N ARG A 52 14.58 1.06 -5.84
CA ARG A 52 14.29 -0.33 -5.45
C ARG A 52 14.47 -0.58 -3.95
N ARG A 53 14.11 0.39 -3.12
CA ARG A 53 14.16 0.25 -1.67
C ARG A 53 12.99 -0.56 -1.15
N PRO A 54 13.18 -1.40 -0.12
CA PRO A 54 12.09 -2.13 0.49
C PRO A 54 11.11 -1.18 1.18
N PHE A 55 9.81 -1.31 0.88
CA PHE A 55 8.80 -0.54 1.59
C PHE A 55 7.44 -1.23 1.68
N LEU A 56 6.67 -0.81 2.68
CA LEU A 56 5.26 -1.15 2.86
C LEU A 56 4.43 0.13 2.82
N ALA A 57 3.33 0.14 2.08
CA ALA A 57 2.42 1.29 2.01
C ALA A 57 1.03 0.91 2.53
N VAL A 58 0.45 1.74 3.42
CA VAL A 58 -0.82 1.47 4.10
C VAL A 58 -1.83 2.56 3.82
N CYS A 59 -3.05 2.18 3.48
CA CYS A 59 -4.22 3.03 3.28
C CYS A 59 -3.96 4.20 2.30
N LEU A 60 -3.79 5.43 2.78
CA LEU A 60 -3.49 6.59 1.91
C LEU A 60 -2.24 6.35 1.06
N SER A 61 -1.18 5.83 1.66
CA SER A 61 0.06 5.55 0.93
C SER A 61 -0.10 4.42 -0.09
N HIS A 62 -0.96 3.43 0.16
CA HIS A 62 -1.35 2.42 -0.84
C HIS A 62 -2.09 3.06 -2.04
N GLN A 63 -2.97 4.03 -1.79
CA GLN A 63 -3.68 4.75 -2.85
C GLN A 63 -2.72 5.58 -3.71
N VAL A 64 -1.77 6.28 -3.08
CA VAL A 64 -0.72 7.03 -3.78
C VAL A 64 0.18 6.10 -4.59
N LEU A 65 0.60 4.95 -4.02
CA LEU A 65 1.35 3.92 -4.75
C LEU A 65 0.57 3.42 -5.95
N SER A 66 -0.72 3.14 -5.79
CA SER A 66 -1.58 2.68 -6.89
C SER A 66 -1.60 3.69 -8.05
N LEU A 67 -1.70 4.99 -7.75
CA LEU A 67 -1.59 6.06 -8.76
C LEU A 67 -0.20 6.10 -9.41
N CYS A 68 0.88 5.96 -8.64
CA CYS A 68 2.24 5.92 -9.18
C CYS A 68 2.47 4.72 -10.13
N LEU A 69 1.76 3.63 -9.92
CA LEU A 69 1.77 2.43 -10.76
C LEU A 69 0.79 2.52 -11.95
N GLY A 70 0.04 3.60 -12.08
CA GLY A 70 -0.90 3.81 -13.18
C GLY A 70 -2.24 3.09 -13.03
N LEU A 71 -2.59 2.62 -11.83
CA LEU A 71 -3.92 2.08 -11.56
C LEU A 71 -4.96 3.20 -11.48
N ASP A 72 -6.17 2.90 -11.94
CA ASP A 72 -7.31 3.82 -11.81
C ASP A 72 -7.73 3.92 -10.34
N LEU A 73 -7.78 5.14 -9.81
CA LEU A 73 -8.22 5.42 -8.45
C LEU A 73 -9.54 6.18 -8.47
N GLN A 74 -10.55 5.62 -7.85
CA GLN A 74 -11.90 6.18 -7.85
C GLN A 74 -12.37 6.49 -6.44
N ARG A 75 -13.16 7.56 -6.31
CA ARG A 75 -13.92 7.81 -5.10
C ARG A 75 -15.07 6.80 -5.01
N ARG A 76 -15.22 6.17 -3.85
CA ARG A 76 -16.32 5.25 -3.57
C ARG A 76 -17.64 6.03 -3.44
N GLN A 77 -18.72 5.48 -3.94
CA GLN A 77 -20.06 6.04 -3.72
C GLN A 77 -20.41 6.01 -2.22
N GLU A 78 -20.10 4.90 -1.56
CA GLU A 78 -20.24 4.72 -0.12
C GLU A 78 -18.87 4.49 0.51
N PRO A 79 -18.32 5.48 1.25
CA PRO A 79 -17.06 5.32 1.98
C PRO A 79 -17.13 4.19 3.00
N ASN A 80 -16.05 3.44 3.12
CA ASN A 80 -15.89 2.51 4.24
C ASN A 80 -15.50 3.31 5.49
N GLN A 81 -16.27 3.18 6.55
CA GLN A 81 -16.03 3.84 7.85
C GLN A 81 -16.05 2.80 8.96
N GLY A 82 -14.98 2.03 9.09
CA GLY A 82 -14.92 0.93 10.06
C GLY A 82 -15.73 -0.28 9.62
N VAL A 83 -15.53 -0.74 8.40
CA VAL A 83 -16.23 -1.91 7.84
C VAL A 83 -15.29 -3.11 7.81
N GLN A 84 -15.67 -4.19 8.49
CA GLN A 84 -14.96 -5.47 8.37
C GLN A 84 -15.44 -6.22 7.14
N LYS A 85 -14.51 -6.66 6.31
CA LYS A 85 -14.80 -7.51 5.15
C LYS A 85 -13.91 -8.76 5.15
N GLN A 86 -14.44 -9.85 4.61
CA GLN A 86 -13.61 -10.99 4.24
C GLN A 86 -13.11 -10.78 2.81
N ILE A 87 -11.80 -10.91 2.62
CA ILE A 87 -11.14 -10.75 1.33
C ILE A 87 -10.31 -11.98 1.00
N ASP A 88 -10.00 -12.17 -0.27
CA ASP A 88 -8.91 -13.04 -0.71
C ASP A 88 -7.61 -12.24 -0.75
N LEU A 89 -6.74 -12.46 0.24
CA LEU A 89 -5.43 -11.83 0.32
C LEU A 89 -4.37 -12.77 -0.26
N PHE A 90 -4.17 -12.71 -1.57
CA PHE A 90 -3.20 -13.56 -2.29
C PHE A 90 -3.39 -15.07 -2.04
N GLY A 91 -4.63 -15.54 -2.05
CA GLY A 91 -5.00 -16.92 -1.85
C GLY A 91 -5.36 -17.31 -0.41
N ALA A 92 -5.25 -16.37 0.53
CA ALA A 92 -5.67 -16.57 1.93
C ALA A 92 -6.94 -15.76 2.23
N ALA A 93 -7.94 -16.42 2.83
CA ALA A 93 -9.17 -15.75 3.28
C ALA A 93 -8.89 -14.99 4.58
N GLU A 94 -8.96 -13.65 4.53
CA GLU A 94 -8.66 -12.78 5.66
C GLU A 94 -9.83 -11.86 5.99
N ARG A 95 -10.06 -11.61 7.30
CA ARG A 95 -11.01 -10.59 7.76
C ARG A 95 -10.29 -9.33 8.16
N VAL A 96 -10.54 -8.24 7.42
CA VAL A 96 -9.79 -6.99 7.54
C VAL A 96 -10.71 -5.78 7.62
N GLY A 97 -10.23 -4.73 8.29
CA GLY A 97 -10.97 -3.49 8.52
C GLY A 97 -10.62 -2.39 7.52
N PHE A 98 -11.65 -1.80 6.89
CA PHE A 98 -11.52 -0.74 5.92
C PHE A 98 -12.06 0.60 6.44
N TYR A 99 -11.35 1.70 6.10
CA TYR A 99 -11.67 3.08 6.48
C TYR A 99 -11.40 4.04 5.30
N ASN A 100 -11.70 3.62 4.07
CA ASN A 100 -11.28 4.36 2.88
C ASN A 100 -12.46 5.00 2.12
N THR A 101 -12.21 6.21 1.62
CA THR A 101 -13.09 6.94 0.71
C THR A 101 -12.73 6.70 -0.76
N PHE A 102 -11.47 6.38 -1.04
CA PHE A 102 -10.97 6.07 -2.37
C PHE A 102 -10.53 4.61 -2.44
N ALA A 103 -10.63 4.01 -3.63
CA ALA A 103 -10.13 2.68 -3.91
C ALA A 103 -9.51 2.63 -5.31
N ALA A 104 -8.36 2.00 -5.42
CA ALA A 104 -7.79 1.64 -6.72
C ALA A 104 -8.59 0.49 -7.34
N ARG A 105 -8.61 0.43 -8.67
CA ARG A 105 -9.30 -0.63 -9.42
C ARG A 105 -8.34 -1.33 -10.37
N ALA A 106 -8.53 -2.62 -10.50
CA ALA A 106 -7.81 -3.48 -11.44
C ALA A 106 -8.74 -4.55 -12.01
N LEU A 107 -8.52 -4.90 -13.28
CA LEU A 107 -9.28 -5.96 -13.95
C LEU A 107 -8.57 -7.32 -13.91
N GLN A 108 -7.29 -7.32 -13.56
CA GLN A 108 -6.42 -8.50 -13.55
C GLN A 108 -5.81 -8.71 -12.16
N ASP A 109 -5.47 -9.95 -11.85
CA ASP A 109 -4.82 -10.32 -10.57
C ASP A 109 -3.28 -10.16 -10.66
N ARG A 110 -2.75 -9.84 -11.84
CA ARG A 110 -1.34 -9.57 -12.11
C ARG A 110 -1.18 -8.59 -13.27
N ILE A 111 -0.26 -7.66 -13.10
CA ILE A 111 0.14 -6.71 -14.15
C ILE A 111 1.67 -6.65 -14.22
N GLU A 112 2.19 -6.20 -15.35
CA GLU A 112 3.61 -5.91 -15.56
C GLU A 112 3.76 -4.40 -15.75
N ILE A 113 4.57 -3.77 -14.92
CA ILE A 113 4.86 -2.33 -15.03
C ILE A 113 6.30 -2.17 -15.49
N PRO A 114 6.55 -1.49 -16.63
CA PRO A 114 7.90 -1.18 -17.08
C PRO A 114 8.72 -0.53 -15.96
N GLU A 115 9.99 -0.91 -15.84
CA GLU A 115 10.95 -0.41 -14.82
C GLU A 115 10.67 -0.85 -13.39
N VAL A 116 9.44 -1.28 -13.05
CA VAL A 116 9.08 -1.81 -11.74
C VAL A 116 9.14 -3.33 -11.73
N GLY A 117 8.49 -3.97 -12.71
CA GLY A 117 8.40 -5.42 -12.85
C GLY A 117 6.99 -5.96 -12.56
N PRO A 118 6.86 -7.27 -12.28
CA PRO A 118 5.58 -7.93 -12.05
C PRO A 118 4.96 -7.53 -10.72
N ILE A 119 3.65 -7.26 -10.73
CA ILE A 119 2.86 -6.90 -9.56
C ILE A 119 1.69 -7.87 -9.43
N GLU A 120 1.57 -8.52 -8.29
CA GLU A 120 0.41 -9.32 -7.89
C GLU A 120 -0.62 -8.41 -7.23
N ILE A 121 -1.89 -8.62 -7.53
CA ILE A 121 -3.01 -7.80 -7.07
C ILE A 121 -4.03 -8.67 -6.35
N SER A 122 -4.25 -8.38 -5.08
CA SER A 122 -5.42 -8.86 -4.34
C SER A 122 -6.55 -7.86 -4.55
N ARG A 123 -7.68 -8.30 -5.10
CA ARG A 123 -8.81 -7.43 -5.42
C ARG A 123 -10.15 -8.14 -5.21
N ASP A 124 -11.19 -7.36 -5.07
CA ASP A 124 -12.55 -7.83 -5.21
C ASP A 124 -12.84 -8.13 -6.69
N ARG A 125 -13.32 -9.33 -6.98
CA ARG A 125 -13.53 -9.77 -8.37
C ARG A 125 -14.78 -9.19 -9.02
N GLU A 126 -15.76 -8.77 -8.22
CA GLU A 126 -16.99 -8.17 -8.71
C GLU A 126 -16.82 -6.67 -8.98
N THR A 127 -16.20 -5.96 -8.02
CA THR A 127 -16.04 -4.50 -8.11
C THR A 127 -14.73 -4.07 -8.73
N GLY A 128 -13.71 -4.94 -8.74
CA GLY A 128 -12.35 -4.62 -9.15
C GLY A 128 -11.55 -3.83 -8.11
N GLU A 129 -12.11 -3.54 -6.93
CA GLU A 129 -11.40 -2.79 -5.90
C GLU A 129 -10.17 -3.52 -5.40
N VAL A 130 -9.04 -2.84 -5.42
CA VAL A 130 -7.74 -3.38 -5.00
C VAL A 130 -7.63 -3.34 -3.49
N HIS A 131 -7.35 -4.48 -2.88
CA HIS A 131 -7.16 -4.61 -1.43
C HIS A 131 -5.69 -4.55 -1.03
N ALA A 132 -4.81 -5.12 -1.86
CA ALA A 132 -3.38 -5.16 -1.60
C ALA A 132 -2.57 -5.36 -2.90
N LEU A 133 -1.31 -4.96 -2.87
CA LEU A 133 -0.35 -5.14 -3.96
C LEU A 133 0.92 -5.80 -3.42
N ARG A 134 1.53 -6.66 -4.24
CA ARG A 134 2.89 -7.19 -4.05
C ARG A 134 3.69 -6.96 -5.31
N GLY A 135 4.78 -6.23 -5.20
CA GLY A 135 5.74 -6.02 -6.28
C GLY A 135 7.18 -6.31 -5.84
N PRO A 136 8.15 -6.15 -6.74
CA PRO A 136 9.55 -6.26 -6.38
C PRO A 136 9.92 -5.23 -5.31
N ARG A 137 10.36 -5.70 -4.14
CA ARG A 137 10.80 -4.87 -3.01
C ARG A 137 9.70 -4.05 -2.33
N PHE A 138 8.42 -4.27 -2.63
CA PHE A 138 7.34 -3.62 -1.91
C PHE A 138 6.10 -4.50 -1.72
N ALA A 139 5.32 -4.12 -0.73
CA ALA A 139 3.94 -4.55 -0.58
C ALA A 139 3.08 -3.37 -0.15
N SER A 140 1.77 -3.49 -0.33
CA SER A 140 0.84 -2.47 0.17
C SER A 140 -0.52 -3.06 0.50
N MET A 141 -1.29 -2.34 1.32
CA MET A 141 -2.64 -2.71 1.69
C MET A 141 -3.55 -1.49 1.85
N GLN A 142 -4.80 -1.61 1.39
CA GLN A 142 -5.83 -0.59 1.57
C GLN A 142 -6.43 -0.61 2.97
N PHE A 143 -6.51 -1.77 3.58
CA PHE A 143 -7.07 -1.96 4.92
C PHE A 143 -6.06 -1.59 6.01
N HIS A 144 -6.57 -1.48 7.24
CA HIS A 144 -5.79 -1.12 8.42
C HIS A 144 -5.40 -2.38 9.21
N PRO A 145 -4.13 -2.80 9.16
CA PRO A 145 -3.69 -4.01 9.88
C PRO A 145 -3.68 -3.82 11.39
N GLU A 146 -3.57 -2.57 11.88
CA GLU A 146 -3.61 -2.21 13.30
C GLU A 146 -5.02 -2.18 13.88
N SER A 147 -6.05 -2.19 13.03
CA SER A 147 -7.45 -2.12 13.49
C SER A 147 -7.89 -3.40 14.17
N VAL A 148 -8.70 -3.27 15.23
CA VAL A 148 -9.40 -4.39 15.88
C VAL A 148 -10.31 -5.17 14.92
N LEU A 149 -10.68 -4.58 13.80
CA LEU A 149 -11.44 -5.24 12.72
C LEU A 149 -10.59 -6.14 11.84
N THR A 150 -9.25 -6.04 11.93
CA THR A 150 -8.32 -6.93 11.22
C THR A 150 -7.85 -8.01 12.19
N ARG A 151 -8.36 -9.24 12.01
CA ARG A 151 -8.15 -10.31 13.00
C ARG A 151 -6.69 -10.75 13.13
N GLU A 152 -5.99 -10.90 12.01
CA GLU A 152 -4.62 -11.43 11.95
C GLU A 152 -3.61 -10.34 11.55
N GLY A 153 -3.84 -9.10 11.98
CA GLY A 153 -3.04 -7.93 11.59
C GLY A 153 -1.53 -8.13 11.71
N PRO A 154 -1.01 -8.55 12.87
CA PRO A 154 0.44 -8.77 13.05
C PRO A 154 1.02 -9.81 12.09
N ARG A 155 0.29 -10.91 11.82
CA ARG A 155 0.72 -11.94 10.87
C ARG A 155 0.72 -11.40 9.45
N ILE A 156 -0.34 -10.70 9.04
CA ILE A 156 -0.45 -10.09 7.71
C ILE A 156 0.69 -9.10 7.47
N ILE A 157 0.98 -8.22 8.44
CA ILE A 157 2.12 -7.30 8.37
C ILE A 157 3.42 -8.08 8.17
N ALA A 158 3.66 -9.09 9.01
CA ALA A 158 4.89 -9.88 8.94
C ALA A 158 5.07 -10.56 7.59
N ASP A 159 4.00 -11.09 6.98
CA ASP A 159 4.04 -11.73 5.67
C ASP A 159 4.34 -10.73 4.55
N LEU A 160 3.71 -9.56 4.57
CA LEU A 160 3.94 -8.51 3.59
C LEU A 160 5.34 -7.87 3.73
N LEU A 161 5.84 -7.71 4.97
CA LEU A 161 7.20 -7.24 5.21
C LEU A 161 8.25 -8.24 4.70
N ARG A 162 8.06 -9.54 4.95
CA ARG A 162 8.96 -10.57 4.40
C ARG A 162 8.97 -10.52 2.87
N HIS A 163 7.80 -10.34 2.24
CA HIS A 163 7.73 -10.18 0.78
C HIS A 163 8.54 -8.97 0.30
N ALA A 164 8.39 -7.80 0.94
CA ALA A 164 9.11 -6.58 0.57
C ALA A 164 10.63 -6.69 0.76
N LEU A 165 11.08 -7.44 1.78
CA LEU A 165 12.51 -7.61 2.10
C LEU A 165 13.20 -8.65 1.22
N VAL A 166 12.46 -9.62 0.67
CA VAL A 166 13.06 -10.66 -0.21
C VAL A 166 13.41 -10.05 -1.56
N GLU A 167 14.69 -10.10 -1.89
CA GLU A 167 15.16 -9.76 -3.22
C GLU A 167 14.79 -10.90 -4.19
N ARG A 168 13.69 -10.77 -4.90
CA ARG A 168 13.41 -11.65 -6.04
C ARG A 168 14.35 -11.20 -7.16
N ARG A 169 15.42 -11.95 -7.38
CA ARG A 169 16.25 -11.80 -8.59
C ARG A 169 15.34 -12.04 -9.81
N PRO A 170 15.48 -11.23 -10.86
CA PRO A 170 14.72 -11.41 -12.08
C PRO A 170 14.97 -12.76 -12.73
#